data_adc38aa12c51a8f5ba0b91f0ce8377d0
#
_entry.id   adc38aa12c51a8f5ba0b91f0ce8377d0
#
_cell.length_a   1.000
_cell.length_b   1.000
_cell.length_c   1.000
_cell.angle_alpha   90.00
_cell.angle_beta   90.00
_cell.angle_gamma   90.00
#
_symmetry.space_group_name_H-M   'P 1'
#
loop_
_entity.id
_entity.type
_entity.pdbx_description
1 polymer ?
#
loop_
_entity_poly.entity_id
_entity_poly.type
_entity_poly.pdbx_seq_one_letter_code
_entity_poly.pdbx_strand_id
1 'polypeptide(L)'
;MKKVYSHIESIKGSVITVRATGVTYGELAEVKTRFGVSLAEVNRLDEDMVSLQVFAGGRGISTGDEVRFLGNPMRVSFGDSLKGRIFTGSGEPRDNGPTLSENLIPIGGPSVNPTNRIIPREMVRTGIPMIDLFNTLVKSQKLPIFSISGEPYNQLLARIAMQAEVDLIILGGMGLKYDDYLFFKDTLEEGGSLQKTIMF
;
A
#
# COMPACT_ATOMS: atom_id res chain seq x y z
N MET A 1 -20.50 4.33 -15.62
CA MET A 1 -20.94 5.74 -15.56
C MET A 1 -20.51 6.29 -14.21
N LYS A 2 -19.66 7.31 -14.15
CA LYS A 2 -19.18 7.89 -12.89
C LYS A 2 -20.34 8.63 -12.21
N LYS A 3 -20.57 8.35 -10.93
CA LYS A 3 -21.60 8.99 -10.12
C LYS A 3 -20.97 9.99 -9.17
N VAL A 4 -21.52 11.20 -9.12
CA VAL A 4 -21.02 12.29 -8.28
C VAL A 4 -22.09 12.62 -7.23
N TYR A 5 -21.65 12.75 -5.99
CA TYR A 5 -22.49 13.15 -4.86
C TYR A 5 -21.82 14.31 -4.13
N SER A 6 -22.54 15.36 -3.81
CA SER A 6 -22.04 16.60 -3.26
C SER A 6 -22.41 16.80 -1.79
N HIS A 7 -22.84 15.73 -1.11
CA HIS A 7 -23.23 15.81 0.30
C HIS A 7 -22.70 14.64 1.10
N ILE A 8 -21.86 14.95 2.08
CA ILE A 8 -21.35 13.98 3.05
C ILE A 8 -22.21 14.06 4.30
N GLU A 9 -22.89 12.98 4.66
CA GLU A 9 -23.80 12.91 5.79
C GLU A 9 -23.05 12.92 7.14
N SER A 10 -21.91 12.25 7.21
CA SER A 10 -21.08 12.23 8.43
C SER A 10 -19.61 11.99 8.13
N ILE A 11 -18.76 12.50 9.03
CA ILE A 11 -17.31 12.33 9.01
C ILE A 11 -16.88 11.84 10.40
N LYS A 12 -16.26 10.63 10.44
CA LYS A 12 -15.77 10.02 11.69
C LYS A 12 -14.33 9.53 11.49
N GLY A 13 -13.36 10.32 11.93
CA GLY A 13 -11.95 10.02 11.71
C GLY A 13 -11.60 9.98 10.21
N SER A 14 -11.22 8.81 9.70
CA SER A 14 -10.94 8.57 8.29
C SER A 14 -12.12 7.99 7.51
N VAL A 15 -13.29 7.83 8.15
CA VAL A 15 -14.49 7.28 7.51
C VAL A 15 -15.48 8.40 7.24
N ILE A 16 -15.94 8.47 6.00
CA ILE A 16 -17.04 9.35 5.60
C ILE A 16 -18.25 8.52 5.22
N THR A 17 -19.45 9.06 5.40
CA THR A 17 -20.68 8.40 4.98
C THR A 17 -21.44 9.33 4.05
N VAL A 18 -21.87 8.78 2.93
CA VAL A 18 -22.67 9.49 1.91
C VAL A 18 -23.92 8.69 1.58
N ARG A 19 -24.96 9.36 1.12
CA ARG A 19 -26.15 8.72 0.57
C ARG A 19 -25.98 8.49 -0.92
N ALA A 20 -25.92 7.22 -1.34
CA ALA A 20 -25.67 6.87 -2.74
C ALA A 20 -26.34 5.54 -3.11
N THR A 21 -26.71 5.39 -4.39
CA THR A 21 -27.31 4.16 -4.90
C THR A 21 -26.54 3.58 -6.07
N GLY A 22 -26.54 2.24 -6.20
CA GLY A 22 -25.87 1.52 -7.27
C GLY A 22 -24.35 1.63 -7.20
N VAL A 23 -23.83 1.63 -5.99
CA VAL A 23 -22.41 1.57 -5.65
C VAL A 23 -22.10 0.15 -5.17
N THR A 24 -20.90 -0.33 -5.38
CA THR A 24 -20.48 -1.68 -4.99
C THR A 24 -19.45 -1.65 -3.86
N TYR A 25 -19.42 -2.74 -3.06
CA TYR A 25 -18.39 -2.91 -2.04
C TYR A 25 -16.99 -2.99 -2.66
N GLY A 26 -16.01 -2.31 -2.05
CA GLY A 26 -14.64 -2.24 -2.58
C GLY A 26 -14.47 -1.27 -3.76
N GLU A 27 -15.54 -0.56 -4.17
CA GLU A 27 -15.43 0.44 -5.22
C GLU A 27 -14.63 1.66 -4.74
N LEU A 28 -13.76 2.18 -5.61
CA LEU A 28 -13.03 3.41 -5.34
C LEU A 28 -13.89 4.64 -5.58
N ALA A 29 -13.62 5.66 -4.79
CA ALA A 29 -14.15 7.01 -4.97
C ALA A 29 -13.04 8.05 -4.81
N GLU A 30 -13.21 9.18 -5.44
CA GLU A 30 -12.44 10.40 -5.22
C GLU A 30 -13.21 11.34 -4.31
N VAL A 31 -12.58 11.80 -3.25
CA VAL A 31 -13.11 12.85 -2.38
C VAL A 31 -12.40 14.14 -2.72
N LYS A 32 -13.10 15.08 -3.31
CA LYS A 32 -12.57 16.36 -3.74
C LYS A 32 -12.80 17.41 -2.67
N THR A 33 -11.73 17.83 -2.05
CA THR A 33 -11.71 18.86 -1.01
C THR A 33 -11.06 20.14 -1.53
N ARG A 34 -11.14 21.21 -0.75
CA ARG A 34 -10.40 22.46 -1.03
C ARG A 34 -8.87 22.29 -1.02
N PHE A 35 -8.35 21.22 -0.46
CA PHE A 35 -6.92 20.93 -0.36
C PHE A 35 -6.41 19.97 -1.43
N GLY A 36 -7.28 19.40 -2.24
CA GLY A 36 -6.94 18.43 -3.27
C GLY A 36 -7.91 17.27 -3.33
N VAL A 37 -7.53 16.23 -4.05
CA VAL A 37 -8.31 15.01 -4.23
C VAL A 37 -7.67 13.89 -3.41
N SER A 38 -8.48 13.18 -2.63
CA SER A 38 -8.09 11.98 -1.91
C SER A 38 -8.85 10.78 -2.45
N LEU A 39 -8.18 9.63 -2.53
CA LEU A 39 -8.87 8.36 -2.81
C LEU A 39 -9.54 7.82 -1.55
N ALA A 40 -10.66 7.17 -1.75
CA ALA A 40 -11.41 6.44 -0.72
C ALA A 40 -11.95 5.13 -1.29
N GLU A 41 -12.21 4.16 -0.43
CA GLU A 41 -12.76 2.86 -0.79
C GLU A 41 -14.05 2.61 -0.02
N VAL A 42 -15.05 2.05 -0.69
CA VAL A 42 -16.32 1.64 -0.08
C VAL A 42 -16.08 0.44 0.83
N ASN A 43 -16.22 0.62 2.12
CA ASN A 43 -16.02 -0.41 3.13
C ASN A 43 -17.32 -0.93 3.77
N ARG A 44 -18.45 -0.24 3.56
CA ARG A 44 -19.75 -0.67 4.05
C ARG A 44 -20.89 -0.10 3.20
N LEU A 45 -21.89 -0.94 2.95
CA LEU A 45 -23.15 -0.59 2.31
C LEU A 45 -24.29 -0.93 3.28
N ASP A 46 -25.18 0.02 3.52
CA ASP A 46 -26.34 -0.12 4.41
C ASP A 46 -27.52 0.63 3.77
N GLU A 47 -28.32 -0.10 2.99
CA GLU A 47 -29.36 0.45 2.11
C GLU A 47 -28.80 1.49 1.14
N ASP A 48 -29.15 2.76 1.34
CA ASP A 48 -28.67 3.90 0.55
C ASP A 48 -27.48 4.63 1.21
N MET A 49 -27.06 4.19 2.42
CA MET A 49 -25.93 4.74 3.15
C MET A 49 -24.64 4.00 2.82
N VAL A 50 -23.69 4.71 2.26
CA VAL A 50 -22.39 4.19 1.82
C VAL A 50 -21.29 4.77 2.70
N SER A 51 -20.56 3.90 3.40
CA SER A 51 -19.39 4.32 4.19
C SER A 51 -18.11 4.07 3.39
N LEU A 52 -17.26 5.09 3.34
CA LEU A 52 -16.00 5.07 2.63
C LEU A 52 -14.84 5.32 3.59
N GLN A 53 -13.80 4.51 3.46
CA GLN A 53 -12.52 4.73 4.11
C GLN A 53 -11.67 5.65 3.24
N VAL A 54 -11.33 6.84 3.73
CA VAL A 54 -10.45 7.79 3.02
C VAL A 54 -8.99 7.47 3.33
N PHE A 55 -8.18 7.25 2.32
CA PHE A 55 -6.78 6.81 2.49
C PHE A 55 -5.89 7.89 3.11
N ALA A 56 -6.06 9.13 2.72
CA ALA A 56 -5.31 10.26 3.30
C ALA A 56 -5.85 10.72 4.67
N GLY A 57 -6.86 10.03 5.23
CA GLY A 57 -7.54 10.43 6.47
C GLY A 57 -8.60 11.50 6.24
N GLY A 58 -9.33 11.84 7.30
CA GLY A 58 -10.48 12.76 7.25
C GLY A 58 -10.15 14.24 7.47
N ARG A 59 -8.89 14.60 7.64
CA ARG A 59 -8.51 16.00 7.91
C ARG A 59 -8.81 16.89 6.69
N GLY A 60 -9.53 17.97 6.95
CA GLY A 60 -9.87 18.95 5.91
C GLY A 60 -11.05 18.59 5.03
N ILE A 61 -11.70 17.44 5.27
CA ILE A 61 -12.95 17.07 4.61
C ILE A 61 -14.10 17.81 5.30
N SER A 62 -15.02 18.34 4.51
CA SER A 62 -16.25 18.97 4.96
C SER A 62 -17.48 18.26 4.40
N THR A 63 -18.64 18.48 5.03
CA THR A 63 -19.90 17.89 4.57
C THR A 63 -20.37 18.39 3.21
N GLY A 64 -19.82 19.50 2.74
CA GLY A 64 -20.11 20.06 1.41
C GLY A 64 -19.14 19.58 0.31
N ASP A 65 -18.17 18.73 0.64
CA ASP A 65 -17.21 18.23 -0.33
C ASP A 65 -17.84 17.19 -1.27
N GLU A 66 -17.26 17.08 -2.47
CA GLU A 66 -17.75 16.22 -3.54
C GLU A 66 -17.13 14.83 -3.44
N VAL A 67 -17.97 13.80 -3.53
CA VAL A 67 -17.55 12.40 -3.62
C VAL A 67 -17.93 11.85 -4.99
N ARG A 68 -16.95 11.37 -5.75
CA ARG A 68 -17.11 10.81 -7.07
C ARG A 68 -16.73 9.34 -7.12
N PHE A 69 -17.70 8.46 -7.30
CA PHE A 69 -17.47 7.03 -7.45
C PHE A 69 -16.89 6.69 -8.83
N LEU A 70 -15.90 5.79 -8.85
CA LEU A 70 -15.13 5.47 -10.05
C LEU A 70 -15.69 4.26 -10.83
N GLY A 71 -16.55 3.46 -10.21
CA GLY A 71 -17.17 2.29 -10.83
C GLY A 71 -16.26 1.07 -10.91
N ASN A 72 -15.13 1.09 -10.23
CA ASN A 72 -14.15 -0.01 -10.22
C ASN A 72 -13.41 -0.11 -8.89
N PRO A 73 -12.99 -1.31 -8.48
CA PRO A 73 -12.14 -1.49 -7.31
C PRO A 73 -10.71 -0.99 -7.58
N MET A 74 -9.90 -0.96 -6.54
CA MET A 74 -8.49 -0.59 -6.66
C MET A 74 -7.74 -1.60 -7.54
N ARG A 75 -6.97 -1.07 -8.48
CA ARG A 75 -6.13 -1.83 -9.40
C ARG A 75 -4.71 -1.30 -9.34
N VAL A 76 -3.77 -2.18 -9.52
CA VAL A 76 -2.34 -1.83 -9.58
C VAL A 76 -1.75 -2.31 -10.89
N SER A 77 -0.78 -1.58 -11.40
CA SER A 77 0.01 -2.03 -12.54
C SER A 77 0.85 -3.24 -12.12
N PHE A 78 1.01 -4.19 -13.03
CA PHE A 78 1.80 -5.40 -12.84
C PHE A 78 2.72 -5.59 -14.04
N GLY A 79 4.04 -5.73 -13.78
CA GLY A 79 5.04 -5.96 -14.82
C GLY A 79 6.45 -5.57 -14.39
N ASP A 80 7.41 -5.88 -15.25
CA ASP A 80 8.83 -5.59 -15.01
C ASP A 80 9.15 -4.08 -14.96
N SER A 81 8.29 -3.25 -15.55
CA SER A 81 8.40 -1.79 -15.55
C SER A 81 8.24 -1.15 -14.15
N LEU A 82 7.80 -1.92 -13.15
CA LEU A 82 7.72 -1.48 -11.76
C LEU A 82 9.07 -1.55 -11.02
N LYS A 83 10.00 -2.39 -11.48
CA LYS A 83 11.28 -2.60 -10.82
C LYS A 83 12.11 -1.32 -10.82
N GLY A 84 12.73 -1.02 -9.70
CA GLY A 84 13.53 0.19 -9.52
C GLY A 84 12.72 1.47 -9.33
N ARG A 85 11.38 1.38 -9.24
CA ARG A 85 10.48 2.53 -9.19
C ARG A 85 9.95 2.80 -7.78
N ILE A 86 9.56 4.04 -7.57
CA ILE A 86 8.98 4.53 -6.31
C ILE A 86 7.58 5.09 -6.59
N PHE A 87 6.62 4.61 -5.82
CA PHE A 87 5.20 4.96 -5.95
C PHE A 87 4.63 5.52 -4.64
N THR A 88 3.50 6.17 -4.74
CA THR A 88 2.63 6.44 -3.59
C THR A 88 1.91 5.16 -3.18
N GLY A 89 1.31 5.13 -1.99
CA GLY A 89 0.47 3.98 -1.56
C GLY A 89 -0.73 3.70 -2.47
N SER A 90 -1.13 4.63 -3.34
CA SER A 90 -2.15 4.45 -4.37
C SER A 90 -1.60 3.96 -5.72
N GLY A 91 -0.27 3.79 -5.84
CA GLY A 91 0.37 3.31 -7.08
C GLY A 91 0.72 4.41 -8.08
N GLU A 92 0.62 5.68 -7.71
CA GLU A 92 1.07 6.79 -8.56
C GLU A 92 2.59 6.97 -8.47
N PRO A 93 3.29 7.23 -9.59
CA PRO A 93 4.72 7.47 -9.59
C PRO A 93 5.12 8.64 -8.69
N ARG A 94 6.14 8.43 -7.84
CA ARG A 94 6.74 9.45 -6.97
C ARG A 94 8.17 9.81 -7.39
N ASP A 95 8.73 9.05 -8.30
CA ASP A 95 10.08 9.20 -8.85
C ASP A 95 10.16 10.07 -10.10
N ASN A 96 9.10 10.82 -10.42
CA ASN A 96 8.94 11.60 -11.65
C ASN A 96 8.99 10.76 -12.95
N GLY A 97 8.90 9.46 -12.85
CA GLY A 97 8.83 8.59 -14.01
C GLY A 97 7.42 8.54 -14.63
N PRO A 98 7.26 7.86 -15.77
CA PRO A 98 5.97 7.78 -16.46
C PRO A 98 4.92 7.04 -15.62
N THR A 99 3.66 7.44 -15.78
CA THR A 99 2.52 6.70 -15.21
C THR A 99 2.41 5.34 -15.87
N LEU A 100 2.23 4.30 -15.06
CA LEU A 100 2.04 2.94 -15.54
C LEU A 100 0.54 2.67 -15.70
N SER A 101 0.11 2.40 -16.92
CA SER A 101 -1.30 2.11 -17.24
C SER A 101 -1.51 0.71 -17.81
N GLU A 102 -0.43 -0.03 -18.01
CA GLU A 102 -0.46 -1.37 -18.61
C GLU A 102 -0.71 -2.44 -17.55
N ASN A 103 -1.37 -3.53 -17.96
CA ASN A 103 -1.58 -4.72 -17.14
C ASN A 103 -2.17 -4.43 -15.73
N LEU A 104 -3.22 -3.64 -15.66
CA LEU A 104 -3.92 -3.34 -14.41
C LEU A 104 -4.63 -4.58 -13.87
N ILE A 105 -4.23 -5.04 -12.70
CA ILE A 105 -4.86 -6.14 -11.97
C ILE A 105 -5.55 -5.63 -10.68
N PRO A 106 -6.68 -6.22 -10.27
CA PRO A 106 -7.27 -5.92 -8.97
C PRO A 106 -6.32 -6.38 -7.85
N ILE A 107 -6.20 -5.59 -6.78
CA ILE A 107 -5.36 -5.97 -5.62
C ILE A 107 -5.96 -7.09 -4.77
N GLY A 108 -7.25 -7.33 -4.86
CA GLY A 108 -7.93 -8.44 -4.19
C GLY A 108 -7.60 -9.76 -4.92
N GLY A 109 -6.82 -10.64 -4.29
CA GLY A 109 -6.58 -11.99 -4.79
C GLY A 109 -7.75 -12.94 -4.48
N PRO A 110 -7.80 -14.13 -5.11
CA PRO A 110 -8.79 -15.13 -4.78
C PRO A 110 -8.60 -15.64 -3.34
N SER A 111 -9.70 -15.92 -2.66
CA SER A 111 -9.66 -16.56 -1.36
C SER A 111 -9.08 -17.98 -1.47
N VAL A 112 -8.01 -18.23 -0.73
CA VAL A 112 -7.41 -19.59 -0.67
C VAL A 112 -7.94 -20.32 0.55
N ASN A 113 -8.53 -21.50 0.32
CA ASN A 113 -9.00 -22.35 1.40
C ASN A 113 -7.83 -22.68 2.34
N PRO A 114 -7.97 -22.48 3.65
CA PRO A 114 -6.92 -22.80 4.64
C PRO A 114 -6.38 -24.23 4.55
N THR A 115 -7.18 -25.20 4.14
CA THR A 115 -6.75 -26.60 3.95
C THR A 115 -5.74 -26.77 2.83
N ASN A 116 -5.68 -25.85 1.88
CA ASN A 116 -4.72 -25.87 0.78
C ASN A 116 -3.40 -25.16 1.11
N ARG A 117 -3.25 -24.64 2.33
CA ARG A 117 -2.02 -23.98 2.76
C ARG A 117 -0.95 -25.00 3.06
N ILE A 118 0.21 -24.81 2.44
CA ILE A 118 1.40 -25.61 2.69
C ILE A 118 2.20 -24.95 3.81
N ILE A 119 2.72 -25.73 4.75
CA ILE A 119 3.63 -25.22 5.78
C ILE A 119 4.92 -24.78 5.11
N PRO A 120 5.33 -23.50 5.27
CA PRO A 120 6.56 -23.00 4.67
C PRO A 120 7.78 -23.74 5.23
N ARG A 121 8.71 -24.13 4.35
CA ARG A 121 9.94 -24.85 4.74
C ARG A 121 11.18 -24.31 4.05
N GLU A 122 11.01 -23.46 3.02
CA GLU A 122 12.12 -22.92 2.26
C GLU A 122 12.65 -21.65 2.94
N MET A 123 13.92 -21.69 3.31
CA MET A 123 14.62 -20.56 3.93
C MET A 123 14.90 -19.48 2.89
N VAL A 124 14.68 -18.22 3.30
CA VAL A 124 15.21 -17.04 2.62
C VAL A 124 16.48 -16.63 3.35
N ARG A 125 17.64 -16.81 2.70
CA ARG A 125 18.92 -16.41 3.28
C ARG A 125 19.05 -14.90 3.29
N THR A 126 19.37 -14.35 4.45
CA THR A 126 19.56 -12.91 4.65
C THR A 126 21.03 -12.51 4.74
N GLY A 127 21.93 -13.49 4.90
CA GLY A 127 23.36 -13.25 5.15
C GLY A 127 23.64 -12.66 6.54
N ILE A 128 22.64 -12.63 7.41
CA ILE A 128 22.79 -12.17 8.81
C ILE A 128 22.72 -13.40 9.71
N PRO A 129 23.84 -13.84 10.33
CA PRO A 129 23.91 -15.09 11.09
C PRO A 129 22.85 -15.22 12.18
N MET A 130 22.54 -14.14 12.90
CA MET A 130 21.53 -14.14 13.96
C MET A 130 20.12 -14.40 13.44
N ILE A 131 19.82 -13.96 12.21
CA ILE A 131 18.54 -14.26 11.56
C ILE A 131 18.57 -15.68 11.00
N ASP A 132 19.60 -16.01 10.21
CA ASP A 132 19.66 -17.26 9.46
C ASP A 132 19.74 -18.49 10.36
N LEU A 133 20.35 -18.37 11.58
CA LEU A 133 20.50 -19.48 12.52
C LEU A 133 19.42 -19.56 13.59
N PHE A 134 18.94 -18.41 14.10
CA PHE A 134 18.08 -18.39 15.28
C PHE A 134 16.65 -17.90 15.01
N ASN A 135 16.47 -17.07 13.99
CA ASN A 135 15.17 -16.49 13.60
C ASN A 135 14.95 -16.63 12.09
N THR A 136 15.23 -17.81 11.58
CA THR A 136 15.22 -18.11 10.14
C THR A 136 14.00 -17.58 9.44
N LEU A 137 14.22 -16.73 8.43
CA LEU A 137 13.16 -16.23 7.56
C LEU A 137 12.78 -17.33 6.55
N VAL A 138 11.50 -17.67 6.47
CA VAL A 138 10.99 -18.70 5.57
C VAL A 138 10.02 -18.06 4.58
N LYS A 139 9.98 -18.56 3.35
CA LYS A 139 9.02 -18.10 2.34
C LYS A 139 7.59 -18.14 2.90
N SER A 140 6.78 -17.13 2.58
CA SER A 140 5.39 -16.97 3.06
C SER A 140 5.23 -16.75 4.57
N GLN A 141 6.31 -16.52 5.32
CA GLN A 141 6.27 -16.19 6.73
C GLN A 141 6.13 -14.67 6.94
N LYS A 142 5.41 -14.28 7.99
CA LYS A 142 5.44 -12.92 8.54
C LYS A 142 6.40 -12.91 9.73
N LEU A 143 7.49 -12.18 9.61
CA LEU A 143 8.47 -12.00 10.68
C LEU A 143 8.36 -10.57 11.23
N PRO A 144 7.77 -10.36 12.43
CA PRO A 144 7.72 -9.05 13.04
C PRO A 144 9.09 -8.67 13.60
N ILE A 145 9.50 -7.42 13.39
CA ILE A 145 10.69 -6.84 14.00
C ILE A 145 10.23 -5.74 14.95
N PHE A 146 10.49 -5.94 16.24
CA PHE A 146 10.18 -4.95 17.27
C PHE A 146 11.47 -4.28 17.72
N SER A 147 11.44 -2.97 17.91
CA SER A 147 12.55 -2.19 18.42
C SER A 147 12.08 -1.17 19.44
N ILE A 148 12.95 -0.76 20.31
CA ILE A 148 12.77 0.39 21.20
C ILE A 148 13.34 1.65 20.54
N SER A 149 12.94 2.80 21.05
CA SER A 149 13.44 4.08 20.54
C SER A 149 14.97 4.16 20.67
N GLY A 150 15.63 4.55 19.58
CA GLY A 150 17.10 4.66 19.50
C GLY A 150 17.81 3.46 18.89
N GLU A 151 17.12 2.32 18.72
CA GLU A 151 17.71 1.17 18.05
C GLU A 151 17.73 1.34 16.52
N PRO A 152 18.78 0.86 15.83
CA PRO A 152 18.97 1.07 14.39
C PRO A 152 18.16 0.09 13.53
N TYR A 153 16.85 -0.05 13.77
CA TYR A 153 15.99 -1.01 13.08
C TYR A 153 15.90 -0.77 11.56
N ASN A 154 15.93 0.49 11.13
CA ASN A 154 15.94 0.82 9.70
C ASN A 154 17.18 0.29 9.00
N GLN A 155 18.35 0.35 9.67
CA GLN A 155 19.60 -0.21 9.14
C GLN A 155 19.52 -1.73 9.03
N LEU A 156 18.91 -2.41 10.01
CA LEU A 156 18.69 -3.86 9.94
C LEU A 156 17.77 -4.22 8.77
N LEU A 157 16.66 -3.51 8.60
CA LEU A 157 15.71 -3.74 7.48
C LEU A 157 16.36 -3.49 6.12
N ALA A 158 17.10 -2.39 5.97
CA ALA A 158 17.83 -2.10 4.74
C ALA A 158 18.89 -3.17 4.43
N ARG A 159 19.62 -3.64 5.45
CA ARG A 159 20.60 -4.72 5.31
C ARG A 159 19.96 -6.04 4.89
N ILE A 160 18.82 -6.42 5.49
CA ILE A 160 18.06 -7.60 5.07
C ILE A 160 17.66 -7.45 3.59
N ALA A 161 17.11 -6.30 3.21
CA ALA A 161 16.68 -6.05 1.82
C ALA A 161 17.85 -6.16 0.82
N MET A 162 19.01 -5.60 1.16
CA MET A 162 20.20 -5.67 0.28
C MET A 162 20.77 -7.08 0.13
N GLN A 163 20.86 -7.82 1.25
CA GLN A 163 21.57 -9.09 1.33
C GLN A 163 20.69 -10.32 1.06
N ALA A 164 19.37 -10.20 1.19
CA ALA A 164 18.47 -11.32 0.97
C ALA A 164 18.59 -11.89 -0.44
N GLU A 165 18.70 -13.22 -0.52
CA GLU A 165 18.73 -13.97 -1.78
C GLU A 165 17.29 -14.06 -2.36
N VAL A 166 16.83 -12.95 -2.93
CA VAL A 166 15.49 -12.82 -3.51
C VAL A 166 15.54 -12.12 -4.89
N ASP A 167 14.60 -12.45 -5.74
CA ASP A 167 14.48 -11.88 -7.09
C ASP A 167 13.87 -10.48 -7.07
N LEU A 168 12.99 -10.21 -6.12
CA LEU A 168 12.25 -8.96 -6.01
C LEU A 168 12.06 -8.57 -4.55
N ILE A 169 12.20 -7.28 -4.27
CA ILE A 169 11.92 -6.67 -2.98
C ILE A 169 10.75 -5.71 -3.15
N ILE A 170 9.76 -5.79 -2.28
CA ILE A 170 8.70 -4.81 -2.19
C ILE A 170 8.81 -4.12 -0.83
N LEU A 171 9.12 -2.82 -0.84
CA LEU A 171 9.24 -2.01 0.36
C LEU A 171 8.00 -1.13 0.51
N GLY A 172 7.21 -1.38 1.55
CA GLY A 172 6.04 -0.56 1.89
C GLY A 172 6.34 0.37 3.06
N GLY A 173 6.36 1.67 2.80
CA GLY A 173 6.63 2.70 3.79
C GLY A 173 5.35 3.25 4.41
N MET A 174 4.81 2.60 5.45
CA MET A 174 3.61 3.07 6.14
C MET A 174 3.97 3.94 7.34
N GLY A 175 3.68 5.24 7.25
CA GLY A 175 3.96 6.21 8.33
C GLY A 175 5.45 6.52 8.52
N LEU A 176 6.29 6.28 7.52
CA LEU A 176 7.70 6.67 7.54
C LEU A 176 7.85 8.20 7.57
N LYS A 177 8.84 8.66 8.32
CA LYS A 177 9.34 10.03 8.22
C LYS A 177 10.06 10.21 6.88
N TYR A 178 10.15 11.44 6.42
CA TYR A 178 10.83 11.75 5.15
C TYR A 178 12.30 11.33 5.16
N ASP A 179 13.00 11.55 6.27
CA ASP A 179 14.42 11.16 6.44
C ASP A 179 14.61 9.63 6.38
N ASP A 180 13.67 8.86 6.97
CA ASP A 180 13.70 7.40 6.88
C ASP A 180 13.46 6.91 5.44
N TYR A 181 12.56 7.58 4.71
CA TYR A 181 12.34 7.30 3.29
C TYR A 181 13.61 7.55 2.46
N LEU A 182 14.27 8.70 2.66
CA LEU A 182 15.52 9.02 1.97
C LEU A 182 16.60 8.00 2.32
N PHE A 183 16.74 7.66 3.60
CA PHE A 183 17.68 6.64 4.06
C PHE A 183 17.51 5.31 3.30
N PHE A 184 16.28 4.78 3.19
CA PHE A 184 16.04 3.54 2.46
C PHE A 184 16.34 3.68 0.97
N LYS A 185 15.89 4.77 0.33
CA LYS A 185 16.14 5.02 -1.08
C LYS A 185 17.65 5.05 -1.36
N ASP A 186 18.40 5.90 -0.66
CA ASP A 186 19.83 6.12 -0.89
C ASP A 186 20.63 4.83 -0.57
N THR A 187 20.31 4.15 0.53
CA THR A 187 20.99 2.89 0.90
C THR A 187 20.76 1.79 -0.15
N LEU A 188 19.56 1.64 -0.68
CA LEU A 188 19.26 0.65 -1.71
C LEU A 188 19.87 1.02 -3.06
N GLU A 189 19.96 2.31 -3.39
CA GLU A 189 20.60 2.82 -4.60
C GLU A 189 22.11 2.58 -4.56
N GLU A 190 22.79 3.01 -3.48
CA GLU A 190 24.23 2.80 -3.25
C GLU A 190 24.60 1.31 -3.21
N GLY A 191 23.75 0.49 -2.59
CA GLY A 191 23.91 -0.96 -2.53
C GLY A 191 23.56 -1.72 -3.82
N GLY A 192 23.16 -1.03 -4.89
CA GLY A 192 22.79 -1.63 -6.18
C GLY A 192 21.52 -2.48 -6.14
N SER A 193 20.77 -2.44 -5.03
CA SER A 193 19.55 -3.25 -4.84
C SER A 193 18.27 -2.54 -5.27
N LEU A 194 18.32 -1.24 -5.57
CA LEU A 194 17.16 -0.47 -5.99
C LEU A 194 16.53 -1.05 -7.27
N GLN A 195 17.34 -1.53 -8.22
CA GLN A 195 16.88 -2.10 -9.50
C GLN A 195 15.99 -3.34 -9.34
N LYS A 196 16.12 -4.08 -8.22
CA LYS A 196 15.26 -5.22 -7.86
C LYS A 196 14.22 -4.86 -6.80
N THR A 197 14.06 -3.56 -6.48
CA THR A 197 13.15 -3.08 -5.44
C THR A 197 12.02 -2.26 -6.04
N ILE A 198 10.82 -2.45 -5.52
CA ILE A 198 9.66 -1.57 -5.75
C ILE A 198 9.33 -0.93 -4.40
N MET A 199 9.26 0.40 -4.35
CA MET A 199 8.91 1.14 -3.13
C MET A 199 7.50 1.74 -3.24
N PHE A 200 6.72 1.63 -2.16
CA PHE A 200 5.40 2.26 -1.99
C PHE A 200 5.35 3.11 -0.74
#